data_80305bd40316a14c953bd08541158194
#
_entry.id   80305bd40316a14c953bd08541158194
#
_cell.length_a   1.000
_cell.length_b   1.000
_cell.length_c   1.000
_cell.angle_alpha   90.00
_cell.angle_beta   90.00
_cell.angle_gamma   90.00
#
_symmetry.space_group_name_H-M   'P 1'
#
loop_
_entity.id
_entity.type
_entity.pdbx_description
1 polymer ?
#
loop_
_entity_poly.entity_id
_entity_poly.type
_entity_poly.pdbx_seq_one_letter_code
_entity_poly.pdbx_strand_id
1 'polypeptide(L)'
;MYLSKVQLLPTVQAGAELAKLSQNGVYASHQLLWQLFPNQKEREFLYREEQDDFGQPQFFVLSKKQPTSTPLFAIESKAFTPQLMASSRLAFKLRVNPTICITPQEGKSQRHDVLMHAKRQNQHHAKNAEQLKSIMDQAAIHWLADEKRLAQWGVALDSLPHIMAYNRHHSNKRSGLKIQFSSVDFEGLLTVKDPEVFMQQYQKGFGRAKAMGCGLMLIRRIS
;
A
#
# COMPACT_ATOMS: atom_id res chain seq x y z
N MET A 1 14.85 -11.29 -3.60
CA MET A 1 13.48 -11.21 -3.07
C MET A 1 12.58 -12.21 -3.79
N TYR A 2 11.41 -12.47 -3.23
CA TYR A 2 10.36 -13.25 -3.88
C TYR A 2 9.12 -12.40 -4.02
N LEU A 3 8.46 -12.47 -5.16
CA LEU A 3 7.13 -11.93 -5.38
C LEU A 3 6.16 -13.10 -5.53
N SER A 4 5.18 -13.14 -4.66
CA SER A 4 4.24 -14.24 -4.58
C SER A 4 2.81 -13.74 -4.75
N LYS A 5 2.01 -14.48 -5.52
CA LYS A 5 0.57 -14.39 -5.55
C LYS A 5 0.01 -15.45 -4.60
N VAL A 6 -0.84 -15.04 -3.69
CA VAL A 6 -1.38 -15.89 -2.63
C VAL A 6 -2.89 -15.76 -2.62
N GLN A 7 -3.58 -16.90 -2.70
CA GLN A 7 -5.04 -16.99 -2.67
C GLN A 7 -5.48 -18.05 -1.67
N LEU A 8 -6.62 -17.86 -1.04
CA LEU A 8 -7.21 -18.88 -0.17
C LEU A 8 -7.71 -20.06 -1.03
N LEU A 9 -7.41 -21.27 -0.59
CA LEU A 9 -7.97 -22.48 -1.20
C LEU A 9 -9.46 -22.60 -0.85
N PRO A 10 -10.31 -23.19 -1.69
CA PRO A 10 -11.74 -23.37 -1.44
C PRO A 10 -12.00 -24.51 -0.42
N THR A 11 -11.58 -24.31 0.83
CA THR A 11 -11.72 -25.25 1.94
C THR A 11 -12.58 -24.67 3.06
N VAL A 12 -13.15 -25.52 3.92
CA VAL A 12 -13.92 -25.06 5.10
C VAL A 12 -13.08 -24.17 6.01
N GLN A 13 -11.80 -24.50 6.20
CA GLN A 13 -10.87 -23.69 6.99
C GLN A 13 -10.65 -22.33 6.36
N ALA A 14 -10.48 -22.25 5.05
CA ALA A 14 -10.35 -20.98 4.34
C ALA A 14 -11.63 -20.13 4.42
N GLY A 15 -12.81 -20.76 4.41
CA GLY A 15 -14.07 -20.07 4.65
C GLY A 15 -14.14 -19.37 6.01
N ALA A 16 -13.63 -20.01 7.08
CA ALA A 16 -13.52 -19.41 8.39
C ALA A 16 -12.55 -18.21 8.42
N GLU A 17 -11.42 -18.30 7.70
CA GLU A 17 -10.48 -17.17 7.56
C GLU A 17 -11.08 -16.02 6.73
N LEU A 18 -11.82 -16.33 5.67
CA LEU A 18 -12.54 -15.34 4.86
C LEU A 18 -13.57 -14.57 5.71
N ALA A 19 -14.29 -15.24 6.59
CA ALA A 19 -15.21 -14.59 7.53
C ALA A 19 -14.47 -13.62 8.47
N LYS A 20 -13.27 -13.97 8.96
CA LYS A 20 -12.45 -13.06 9.78
C LYS A 20 -11.97 -11.85 8.99
N LEU A 21 -11.59 -12.02 7.71
CA LEU A 21 -11.22 -10.92 6.82
C LEU A 21 -12.38 -9.93 6.67
N SER A 22 -13.58 -10.44 6.44
CA SER A 22 -14.80 -9.61 6.33
C SER A 22 -15.13 -8.84 7.61
N GLN A 23 -14.84 -9.42 8.80
CA GLN A 23 -15.13 -8.80 10.10
C GLN A 23 -14.08 -7.79 10.55
N ASN A 24 -12.80 -8.02 10.27
CA ASN A 24 -11.69 -7.22 10.82
C ASN A 24 -10.69 -6.72 9.77
N GLY A 25 -11.00 -6.86 8.49
CA GLY A 25 -10.32 -6.24 7.36
C GLY A 25 -8.78 -6.37 7.40
N VAL A 26 -8.10 -5.26 7.20
CA VAL A 26 -6.63 -5.18 7.02
C VAL A 26 -5.80 -5.79 8.16
N TYR A 27 -6.33 -5.82 9.38
CA TYR A 27 -5.64 -6.46 10.50
C TYR A 27 -5.73 -7.99 10.43
N ALA A 28 -6.87 -8.51 10.00
CA ALA A 28 -7.03 -9.95 9.77
C ALA A 28 -6.14 -10.41 8.61
N SER A 29 -6.07 -9.66 7.51
CA SER A 29 -5.14 -9.92 6.39
C SER A 29 -3.69 -9.98 6.86
N HIS A 30 -3.27 -9.04 7.71
CA HIS A 30 -1.94 -9.05 8.30
C HIS A 30 -1.66 -10.30 9.11
N GLN A 31 -2.57 -10.72 9.98
CA GLN A 31 -2.41 -11.92 10.80
C GLN A 31 -2.43 -13.20 9.95
N LEU A 32 -3.29 -13.25 8.95
CA LEU A 32 -3.41 -14.37 8.03
C LEU A 32 -2.10 -14.63 7.28
N LEU A 33 -1.49 -13.57 6.73
CA LEU A 33 -0.25 -13.67 5.96
C LEU A 33 0.99 -14.02 6.81
N TRP A 34 0.96 -13.79 8.13
CA TRP A 34 2.02 -14.26 9.01
C TRP A 34 2.17 -15.79 9.02
N GLN A 35 1.12 -16.53 8.71
CA GLN A 35 1.17 -18.01 8.63
C GLN A 35 2.11 -18.49 7.51
N LEU A 36 2.41 -17.65 6.53
CA LEU A 36 3.38 -17.93 5.47
C LEU A 36 4.83 -17.87 5.92
N PHE A 37 5.08 -17.29 7.10
CA PHE A 37 6.42 -17.02 7.62
C PHE A 37 6.57 -17.43 9.10
N PRO A 38 6.33 -18.71 9.44
CA PRO A 38 6.20 -19.17 10.84
C PRO A 38 7.48 -18.99 11.67
N ASN A 39 8.65 -18.93 11.03
CA ASN A 39 9.95 -18.86 11.71
C ASN A 39 10.56 -17.45 11.72
N GLN A 40 9.77 -16.42 11.39
CA GLN A 40 10.24 -15.04 11.42
C GLN A 40 9.80 -14.33 12.71
N LYS A 41 10.75 -13.66 13.38
CA LYS A 41 10.46 -12.83 14.56
C LYS A 41 10.01 -11.43 14.16
N GLU A 42 10.46 -10.95 13.01
CA GLU A 42 10.15 -9.63 12.47
C GLU A 42 9.48 -9.75 11.10
N ARG A 43 8.67 -8.76 10.76
CA ARG A 43 7.99 -8.71 9.48
C ARG A 43 8.96 -8.31 8.37
N GLU A 44 9.40 -9.26 7.58
CA GLU A 44 10.27 -9.07 6.41
C GLU A 44 9.51 -9.21 5.09
N PHE A 45 8.23 -8.87 5.09
CA PHE A 45 7.40 -8.87 3.89
C PHE A 45 6.53 -7.62 3.79
N LEU A 46 6.22 -7.24 2.56
CA LEU A 46 5.19 -6.29 2.19
C LEU A 46 4.06 -7.06 1.53
N TYR A 47 2.86 -6.55 1.63
CA TYR A 47 1.75 -7.13 0.88
C TYR A 47 0.79 -6.06 0.37
N ARG A 48 0.04 -6.44 -0.64
CA ARG A 48 -1.09 -5.71 -1.18
C ARG A 48 -2.25 -6.69 -1.36
N GLU A 49 -3.39 -6.36 -0.82
CA GLU A 49 -4.62 -7.09 -0.99
C GLU A 49 -5.39 -6.50 -2.17
N GLU A 50 -5.82 -7.37 -3.06
CA GLU A 50 -6.69 -7.09 -4.21
C GLU A 50 -7.85 -8.07 -4.18
N GLN A 51 -8.78 -7.92 -5.10
CA GLN A 51 -9.81 -8.92 -5.39
C GLN A 51 -9.49 -9.59 -6.72
N ASP A 52 -9.75 -10.88 -6.80
CA ASP A 52 -9.72 -11.60 -8.07
C ASP A 52 -11.01 -11.33 -8.88
N ASP A 53 -11.12 -11.96 -10.06
CA ASP A 53 -12.26 -11.79 -10.97
C ASP A 53 -13.60 -12.28 -10.37
N PHE A 54 -13.55 -13.05 -9.28
CA PHE A 54 -14.70 -13.54 -8.53
C PHE A 54 -14.96 -12.77 -7.24
N GLY A 55 -14.21 -11.67 -7.01
CA GLY A 55 -14.32 -10.85 -5.80
C GLY A 55 -13.69 -11.47 -4.55
N GLN A 56 -12.91 -12.56 -4.70
CA GLN A 56 -12.21 -13.20 -3.58
C GLN A 56 -10.90 -12.47 -3.28
N PRO A 57 -10.49 -12.39 -2.00
CA PRO A 57 -9.24 -11.74 -1.63
C PRO A 57 -8.04 -12.49 -2.21
N GLN A 58 -7.20 -11.72 -2.88
CA GLN A 58 -5.94 -12.14 -3.48
C GLN A 58 -4.83 -11.24 -2.93
N PHE A 59 -3.72 -11.83 -2.53
CA PHE A 59 -2.60 -11.09 -1.97
C PHE A 59 -1.38 -11.16 -2.88
N PHE A 60 -0.79 -10.01 -3.19
CA PHE A 60 0.57 -9.93 -3.69
C PHE A 60 1.50 -9.71 -2.51
N VAL A 61 2.51 -10.57 -2.37
CA VAL A 61 3.45 -10.55 -1.24
C VAL A 61 4.87 -10.44 -1.77
N LEU A 62 5.59 -9.40 -1.35
CA LEU A 62 7.02 -9.23 -1.58
C LEU A 62 7.76 -9.58 -0.30
N SER A 63 8.67 -10.55 -0.34
CA SER A 63 9.38 -11.04 0.85
C SER A 63 10.85 -11.34 0.57
N LYS A 64 11.68 -11.30 1.62
CA LYS A 64 13.09 -11.73 1.53
C LYS A 64 13.22 -13.24 1.38
N LYS A 65 12.36 -14.00 2.08
CA LYS A 65 12.31 -15.47 2.04
C LYS A 65 11.08 -15.91 1.26
N GLN A 66 11.17 -17.06 0.64
CA GLN A 66 10.02 -17.67 -0.03
C GLN A 66 8.94 -18.02 1.02
N PRO A 67 7.66 -17.74 0.73
CA PRO A 67 6.56 -18.16 1.59
C PRO A 67 6.54 -19.68 1.79
N THR A 68 6.24 -20.11 3.00
CA THR A 68 6.08 -21.54 3.33
C THR A 68 4.73 -22.03 2.80
N SER A 69 4.74 -23.19 2.16
CA SER A 69 3.50 -23.88 1.73
C SER A 69 2.64 -24.22 2.95
N THR A 70 1.35 -23.99 2.84
CA THR A 70 0.36 -24.35 3.86
C THR A 70 -0.89 -24.93 3.18
N PRO A 71 -1.69 -25.76 3.87
CA PRO A 71 -2.93 -26.31 3.30
C PRO A 71 -4.03 -25.26 3.11
N LEU A 72 -3.79 -24.01 3.55
CA LEU A 72 -4.75 -22.92 3.48
C LEU A 72 -4.66 -22.11 2.19
N PHE A 73 -3.46 -22.08 1.56
CA PHE A 73 -3.18 -21.18 0.45
C PHE A 73 -2.72 -21.90 -0.81
N ALA A 74 -3.21 -21.42 -1.95
CA ALA A 74 -2.53 -21.56 -3.23
C ALA A 74 -1.48 -20.43 -3.33
N ILE A 75 -0.22 -20.80 -3.58
CA ILE A 75 0.91 -19.87 -3.61
C ILE A 75 1.67 -20.04 -4.93
N GLU A 76 1.68 -18.99 -5.74
CA GLU A 76 2.52 -18.86 -6.92
C GLU A 76 3.67 -17.92 -6.60
N SER A 77 4.88 -18.40 -6.47
CA SER A 77 6.05 -17.61 -6.06
C SER A 77 7.14 -17.63 -7.11
N LYS A 78 7.75 -16.47 -7.35
CA LYS A 78 8.90 -16.33 -8.24
C LYS A 78 9.99 -15.47 -7.63
N ALA A 79 11.25 -15.74 -7.98
CA ALA A 79 12.35 -14.84 -7.69
C ALA A 79 12.08 -13.48 -8.36
N PHE A 80 12.22 -12.40 -7.61
CA PHE A 80 11.95 -11.04 -8.07
C PHE A 80 13.23 -10.20 -8.03
N THR A 81 13.90 -10.17 -9.16
CA THR A 81 15.16 -9.44 -9.39
C THR A 81 15.04 -8.65 -10.69
N PRO A 82 14.20 -7.60 -10.71
CA PRO A 82 14.03 -6.83 -11.94
C PRO A 82 15.33 -6.14 -12.34
N GLN A 83 15.77 -6.37 -13.58
CA GLN A 83 16.93 -5.70 -14.15
C GLN A 83 16.49 -4.31 -14.63
N LEU A 84 16.65 -3.30 -13.77
CA LEU A 84 16.28 -1.91 -14.06
C LEU A 84 17.55 -1.11 -14.37
N MET A 85 17.43 -0.21 -15.32
CA MET A 85 18.46 0.77 -15.68
C MET A 85 17.92 2.17 -15.44
N ALA A 86 18.80 3.16 -15.35
CA ALA A 86 18.40 4.55 -15.48
C ALA A 86 17.60 4.72 -16.77
N SER A 87 16.52 5.50 -16.71
CA SER A 87 15.54 5.69 -17.79
C SER A 87 14.58 4.52 -18.05
N SER A 88 14.64 3.41 -17.29
CA SER A 88 13.59 2.38 -17.34
C SER A 88 12.23 2.99 -17.02
N ARG A 89 11.25 2.83 -17.92
CA ARG A 89 9.89 3.31 -17.75
C ARG A 89 8.99 2.19 -17.21
N LEU A 90 8.20 2.52 -16.21
CA LEU A 90 7.35 1.55 -15.51
C LEU A 90 5.93 2.09 -15.37
N ALA A 91 4.94 1.25 -15.68
CA ALA A 91 3.61 1.43 -15.14
C ALA A 91 3.60 0.93 -13.70
N PHE A 92 2.93 1.66 -12.81
CA PHE A 92 2.85 1.29 -11.41
C PHE A 92 1.43 1.33 -10.86
N LYS A 93 1.18 0.47 -9.87
CA LYS A 93 0.04 0.54 -8.95
C LYS A 93 0.58 0.62 -7.53
N LEU A 94 0.16 1.61 -6.77
CA LEU A 94 0.67 1.83 -5.41
C LEU A 94 -0.46 2.19 -4.45
N ARG A 95 -0.65 1.36 -3.41
CA ARG A 95 -1.50 1.69 -2.26
C ARG A 95 -0.64 2.28 -1.16
N VAL A 96 -0.96 3.48 -0.71
CA VAL A 96 -0.24 4.16 0.36
C VAL A 96 -1.19 4.80 1.37
N ASN A 97 -0.68 5.03 2.57
CA ASN A 97 -1.30 5.90 3.57
C ASN A 97 -0.59 7.27 3.51
N PRO A 98 -1.17 8.27 2.81
CA PRO A 98 -0.57 9.58 2.67
C PRO A 98 -0.74 10.39 3.97
N THR A 99 0.36 10.73 4.61
CA THR A 99 0.35 11.50 5.86
C THR A 99 1.30 12.68 5.79
N ILE A 100 0.94 13.76 6.50
CA ILE A 100 1.79 14.92 6.79
C ILE A 100 1.98 15.06 8.28
N CYS A 101 3.11 15.64 8.68
CA CYS A 101 3.37 16.06 10.05
C CYS A 101 3.18 17.56 10.14
N ILE A 102 2.37 18.00 11.09
CA ILE A 102 2.10 19.40 11.37
C ILE A 102 2.54 19.67 12.80
N THR A 103 3.41 20.67 12.98
CA THR A 103 3.82 21.13 14.30
C THR A 103 3.02 22.38 14.61
N PRO A 104 2.11 22.37 15.60
CA PRO A 104 1.44 23.57 16.09
C PRO A 104 2.45 24.57 16.63
N GLN A 105 2.07 25.85 16.76
CA GLN A 105 2.92 26.86 17.38
C GLN A 105 3.33 26.47 18.81
N GLU A 106 2.40 25.84 19.53
CA GLU A 106 2.66 25.23 20.83
C GLU A 106 2.30 23.75 20.78
N GLY A 107 3.25 22.88 21.12
CA GLY A 107 3.00 21.45 21.25
C GLY A 107 3.88 20.53 20.39
N LYS A 108 3.56 19.24 20.45
CA LYS A 108 4.29 18.20 19.71
C LYS A 108 3.75 18.06 18.29
N SER A 109 4.66 17.76 17.37
CA SER A 109 4.29 17.43 15.98
C SER A 109 3.24 16.32 15.92
N GLN A 110 2.14 16.58 15.23
CA GLN A 110 1.03 15.66 15.05
C GLN A 110 0.96 15.21 13.60
N ARG A 111 0.58 13.95 13.43
CA ARG A 111 0.42 13.36 12.11
C ARG A 111 -1.03 13.40 11.68
N HIS A 112 -1.26 13.89 10.47
CA HIS A 112 -2.57 14.00 9.86
C HIS A 112 -2.62 13.22 8.54
N ASP A 113 -3.77 12.66 8.24
CA ASP A 113 -4.12 12.20 6.90
C ASP A 113 -4.21 13.41 5.96
N VAL A 114 -3.55 13.32 4.80
CA VAL A 114 -3.44 14.44 3.84
C VAL A 114 -4.81 14.86 3.32
N LEU A 115 -5.66 13.90 2.95
CA LEU A 115 -6.98 14.18 2.37
C LEU A 115 -7.91 14.77 3.42
N MET A 116 -7.89 14.20 4.64
CA MET A 116 -8.73 14.71 5.74
C MET A 116 -8.26 16.06 6.23
N HIS A 117 -6.96 16.34 6.17
CA HIS A 117 -6.42 17.66 6.47
C HIS A 117 -6.90 18.68 5.43
N ALA A 118 -6.74 18.38 4.14
CA ALA A 118 -7.23 19.22 3.06
C ALA A 118 -8.75 19.46 3.17
N LYS A 119 -9.53 18.43 3.50
CA LYS A 119 -10.97 18.56 3.75
C LYS A 119 -11.28 19.56 4.85
N ARG A 120 -10.64 19.41 6.02
CA ARG A 120 -10.88 20.32 7.19
C ARG A 120 -10.55 21.77 6.88
N GLN A 121 -9.48 22.01 6.14
CA GLN A 121 -9.07 23.38 5.78
C GLN A 121 -10.01 24.04 4.78
N ASN A 122 -10.69 23.26 3.93
CA ASN A 122 -11.43 23.80 2.80
C ASN A 122 -12.95 23.56 2.86
N GLN A 123 -13.46 22.85 3.87
CA GLN A 123 -14.89 22.47 3.94
C GLN A 123 -15.84 23.68 3.97
N HIS A 124 -15.40 24.84 4.47
CA HIS A 124 -16.19 26.06 4.53
C HIS A 124 -16.00 26.97 3.30
N HIS A 125 -15.01 26.69 2.47
CA HIS A 125 -14.68 27.47 1.26
C HIS A 125 -15.10 26.76 -0.03
N ALA A 126 -15.27 25.43 0.02
CA ALA A 126 -15.74 24.67 -1.13
C ALA A 126 -17.22 24.95 -1.40
N LYS A 127 -17.55 25.28 -2.65
CA LYS A 127 -18.91 25.61 -3.08
C LYS A 127 -19.86 24.39 -3.07
N ASN A 128 -19.31 23.19 -3.25
CA ASN A 128 -20.05 21.94 -3.28
C ASN A 128 -19.15 20.73 -2.95
N ALA A 129 -19.75 19.55 -2.83
CA ALA A 129 -19.04 18.31 -2.53
C ALA A 129 -18.03 17.90 -3.60
N GLU A 130 -18.28 18.20 -4.86
CA GLU A 130 -17.40 17.88 -5.98
C GLU A 130 -16.10 18.70 -5.91
N GLN A 131 -16.22 20.01 -5.66
CA GLN A 131 -15.05 20.87 -5.46
C GLN A 131 -14.23 20.42 -4.25
N LEU A 132 -14.88 20.04 -3.15
CA LEU A 132 -14.19 19.53 -1.96
C LEU A 132 -13.44 18.22 -2.27
N LYS A 133 -14.07 17.32 -3.02
CA LYS A 133 -13.42 16.09 -3.49
C LYS A 133 -12.21 16.40 -4.36
N SER A 134 -12.33 17.31 -5.32
CA SER A 134 -11.21 17.74 -6.17
C SER A 134 -10.03 18.28 -5.36
N ILE A 135 -10.28 19.10 -4.35
CA ILE A 135 -9.23 19.62 -3.45
C ILE A 135 -8.54 18.48 -2.69
N MET A 136 -9.31 17.50 -2.20
CA MET A 136 -8.75 16.33 -1.52
C MET A 136 -7.88 15.48 -2.46
N ASP A 137 -8.36 15.24 -3.67
CA ASP A 137 -7.65 14.47 -4.70
C ASP A 137 -6.34 15.17 -5.11
N GLN A 138 -6.38 16.49 -5.31
CA GLN A 138 -5.18 17.30 -5.58
C GLN A 138 -4.16 17.22 -4.45
N ALA A 139 -4.60 17.28 -3.20
CA ALA A 139 -3.71 17.15 -2.05
C ALA A 139 -3.02 15.79 -2.01
N ALA A 140 -3.72 14.71 -2.36
CA ALA A 140 -3.15 13.37 -2.46
C ALA A 140 -2.16 13.23 -3.62
N ILE A 141 -2.49 13.80 -4.80
CA ILE A 141 -1.61 13.83 -5.97
C ILE A 141 -0.33 14.61 -5.65
N HIS A 142 -0.43 15.81 -5.08
CA HIS A 142 0.72 16.61 -4.67
C HIS A 142 1.59 15.87 -3.64
N TRP A 143 0.96 15.15 -2.70
CA TRP A 143 1.71 14.34 -1.74
C TRP A 143 2.55 13.27 -2.44
N LEU A 144 2.02 12.55 -3.46
CA LEU A 144 2.81 11.55 -4.19
C LEU A 144 3.85 12.21 -5.10
N ALA A 145 3.49 13.30 -5.78
CA ALA A 145 4.33 14.01 -6.75
C ALA A 145 5.39 14.95 -6.12
N ASP A 146 5.54 14.92 -4.79
CA ASP A 146 6.56 15.71 -4.10
C ASP A 146 7.98 15.33 -4.59
N GLU A 147 8.69 16.31 -5.14
CA GLU A 147 10.00 16.11 -5.79
C GLU A 147 11.04 15.50 -4.86
N LYS A 148 11.07 15.93 -3.59
CA LYS A 148 12.01 15.40 -2.59
C LYS A 148 11.71 13.94 -2.30
N ARG A 149 10.44 13.56 -2.24
CA ARG A 149 10.01 12.18 -2.05
C ARG A 149 10.38 11.32 -3.24
N LEU A 150 10.09 11.79 -4.46
CA LEU A 150 10.42 11.07 -5.69
C LEU A 150 11.93 10.88 -5.84
N ALA A 151 12.73 11.90 -5.53
CA ALA A 151 14.18 11.79 -5.52
C ALA A 151 14.67 10.77 -4.48
N GLN A 152 14.09 10.76 -3.27
CA GLN A 152 14.40 9.73 -2.26
C GLN A 152 14.00 8.32 -2.69
N TRP A 153 13.07 8.18 -3.62
CA TRP A 153 12.66 6.90 -4.19
C TRP A 153 13.44 6.52 -5.45
N GLY A 154 14.30 7.41 -5.95
CA GLY A 154 15.08 7.19 -7.16
C GLY A 154 14.26 7.21 -8.45
N VAL A 155 13.14 7.94 -8.49
CA VAL A 155 12.21 7.96 -9.63
C VAL A 155 11.75 9.38 -9.96
N ALA A 156 11.18 9.53 -11.15
CA ALA A 156 10.34 10.68 -11.52
C ALA A 156 9.01 10.18 -12.09
N LEU A 157 7.93 10.92 -11.88
CA LEU A 157 6.67 10.65 -12.55
C LEU A 157 6.71 11.17 -13.99
N ASP A 158 6.21 10.39 -14.94
CA ASP A 158 6.09 10.82 -16.35
C ASP A 158 4.88 11.74 -16.56
N SER A 159 3.85 11.56 -15.71
CA SER A 159 2.63 12.38 -15.66
C SER A 159 2.04 12.34 -14.24
N LEU A 160 1.08 13.21 -13.96
CA LEU A 160 0.35 13.13 -12.68
C LEU A 160 -0.34 11.78 -12.55
N PRO A 161 -0.28 11.15 -11.37
CA PRO A 161 -0.89 9.84 -11.13
C PRO A 161 -2.42 9.95 -11.06
N HIS A 162 -3.09 8.86 -11.39
CA HIS A 162 -4.53 8.72 -11.20
C HIS A 162 -4.84 8.14 -9.83
N ILE A 163 -5.87 8.67 -9.17
CA ILE A 163 -6.43 8.10 -7.95
C ILE A 163 -7.52 7.11 -8.35
N MET A 164 -7.31 5.84 -8.04
CA MET A 164 -8.25 4.76 -8.33
C MET A 164 -9.24 4.56 -7.19
N ALA A 165 -8.77 4.72 -5.94
CA ALA A 165 -9.60 4.57 -4.75
C ALA A 165 -9.06 5.36 -3.57
N TYR A 166 -9.97 5.78 -2.69
CA TYR A 166 -9.69 6.27 -1.34
C TYR A 166 -10.52 5.45 -0.35
N ASN A 167 -9.84 4.77 0.55
CA ASN A 167 -10.48 3.90 1.53
C ASN A 167 -10.12 4.31 2.96
N ARG A 168 -11.11 4.29 3.85
CA ARG A 168 -10.93 4.46 5.29
C ARG A 168 -10.98 3.09 5.96
N HIS A 169 -9.94 2.77 6.71
CA HIS A 169 -9.78 1.49 7.36
C HIS A 169 -10.03 1.59 8.85
N HIS A 170 -10.81 0.66 9.35
CA HIS A 170 -11.10 0.48 10.77
C HIS A 170 -10.91 -0.99 11.11
N SER A 171 -10.08 -1.28 12.09
CA SER A 171 -9.84 -2.63 12.57
C SER A 171 -9.59 -2.61 14.09
N ASN A 172 -9.84 -3.72 14.75
CA ASN A 172 -9.58 -3.87 16.17
C ASN A 172 -8.45 -4.90 16.38
N LYS A 173 -7.44 -4.53 17.17
CA LYS A 173 -6.46 -5.51 17.65
C LYS A 173 -7.07 -6.39 18.73
N ARG A 174 -6.51 -7.59 18.92
CA ARG A 174 -6.90 -8.47 20.04
C ARG A 174 -6.76 -7.79 21.41
N SER A 175 -5.84 -6.82 21.55
CA SER A 175 -5.65 -6.00 22.75
C SER A 175 -6.72 -4.91 22.96
N GLY A 176 -7.76 -4.84 22.12
CA GLY A 176 -8.77 -3.79 22.15
C GLY A 176 -8.35 -2.45 21.53
N LEU A 177 -7.09 -2.29 21.14
CA LEU A 177 -6.62 -1.07 20.47
C LEU A 177 -7.22 -0.95 19.07
N LYS A 178 -7.76 0.21 18.77
CA LYS A 178 -8.32 0.53 17.45
C LYS A 178 -7.22 0.91 16.46
N ILE A 179 -7.29 0.37 15.26
CA ILE A 179 -6.49 0.77 14.11
C ILE A 179 -7.39 1.61 13.21
N GLN A 180 -6.98 2.84 12.95
CA GLN A 180 -7.69 3.74 12.05
C GLN A 180 -6.68 4.45 11.15
N PHE A 181 -6.85 4.34 9.86
CA PHE A 181 -6.07 5.06 8.85
C PHE A 181 -6.82 5.09 7.53
N SER A 182 -6.33 5.85 6.57
CA SER A 182 -6.83 5.82 5.21
C SER A 182 -5.76 5.35 4.24
N SER A 183 -6.18 4.83 3.11
CA SER A 183 -5.30 4.53 2.00
C SER A 183 -5.79 5.18 0.71
N VAL A 184 -4.84 5.50 -0.16
CA VAL A 184 -5.09 5.92 -1.54
C VAL A 184 -4.41 4.93 -2.47
N ASP A 185 -5.16 4.47 -3.46
CA ASP A 185 -4.64 3.69 -4.56
C ASP A 185 -4.30 4.61 -5.73
N PHE A 186 -3.03 4.64 -6.09
CA PHE A 186 -2.53 5.39 -7.25
C PHE A 186 -2.14 4.44 -8.37
N GLU A 187 -2.39 4.88 -9.60
CA GLU A 187 -1.84 4.30 -10.83
C GLU A 187 -1.18 5.40 -11.65
N GLY A 188 -0.12 5.03 -12.39
CA GLY A 188 0.56 5.99 -13.24
C GLY A 188 1.80 5.40 -13.91
N LEU A 189 2.56 6.31 -14.50
CA LEU A 189 3.81 6.01 -15.18
C LEU A 189 4.94 6.72 -14.46
N LEU A 190 6.06 6.03 -14.32
CA LEU A 190 7.27 6.58 -13.74
C LEU A 190 8.52 6.16 -14.54
N THR A 191 9.54 6.99 -14.46
CA THR A 191 10.87 6.72 -14.96
C THR A 191 11.84 6.52 -13.81
N VAL A 192 12.56 5.42 -13.82
CA VAL A 192 13.63 5.14 -12.85
C VAL A 192 14.80 6.10 -13.13
N LYS A 193 15.21 6.87 -12.14
CA LYS A 193 16.35 7.79 -12.20
C LYS A 193 17.60 7.16 -11.60
N ASP A 194 17.43 6.47 -10.48
CA ASP A 194 18.49 5.73 -9.78
C ASP A 194 17.99 4.31 -9.46
N PRO A 195 18.43 3.28 -10.19
CA PRO A 195 17.99 1.90 -9.99
C PRO A 195 18.32 1.33 -8.61
N GLU A 196 19.48 1.69 -8.04
CA GLU A 196 19.89 1.18 -6.72
C GLU A 196 19.04 1.78 -5.62
N VAL A 197 18.87 3.10 -5.61
CA VAL A 197 18.00 3.81 -4.66
C VAL A 197 16.56 3.30 -4.79
N PHE A 198 16.06 3.15 -6.02
CA PHE A 198 14.72 2.63 -6.25
C PHE A 198 14.55 1.22 -5.67
N MET A 199 15.48 0.30 -5.94
CA MET A 199 15.39 -1.07 -5.44
C MET A 199 15.53 -1.17 -3.93
N GLN A 200 16.37 -0.34 -3.31
CA GLN A 200 16.43 -0.23 -1.85
C GLN A 200 15.11 0.25 -1.26
N GLN A 201 14.51 1.28 -1.86
CA GLN A 201 13.21 1.80 -1.44
C GLN A 201 12.09 0.79 -1.70
N TYR A 202 12.14 0.07 -2.81
CA TYR A 202 11.18 -0.97 -3.17
C TYR A 202 11.12 -2.08 -2.11
N GLN A 203 12.27 -2.53 -1.61
CA GLN A 203 12.36 -3.51 -0.53
C GLN A 203 11.82 -2.99 0.80
N LYS A 204 12.11 -1.72 1.12
CA LYS A 204 11.61 -1.07 2.35
C LYS A 204 10.10 -0.79 2.29
N GLY A 205 9.56 -0.69 1.07
CA GLY A 205 8.18 -0.29 0.78
C GLY A 205 7.94 1.22 0.93
N PHE A 206 6.92 1.70 0.27
CA PHE A 206 6.61 3.11 0.09
C PHE A 206 5.60 3.61 1.15
N GLY A 207 5.89 4.73 1.78
CA GLY A 207 4.98 5.36 2.73
C GLY A 207 4.82 4.60 4.05
N ARG A 208 3.64 4.70 4.64
CA ARG A 208 3.29 4.17 5.96
C ARG A 208 2.25 3.05 5.89
N ALA A 209 1.81 2.58 7.05
CA ALA A 209 0.84 1.49 7.20
C ALA A 209 1.21 0.19 6.45
N LYS A 210 2.51 -0.08 6.31
CA LYS A 210 3.05 -1.23 5.56
C LYS A 210 2.59 -2.58 6.12
N ALA A 211 2.36 -2.66 7.43
CA ALA A 211 1.80 -3.83 8.07
C ALA A 211 0.30 -4.04 7.75
N MET A 212 -0.34 -3.06 7.14
CA MET A 212 -1.78 -3.05 6.84
C MET A 212 -2.05 -3.01 5.33
N GLY A 213 -1.18 -3.63 4.53
CA GLY A 213 -1.37 -3.77 3.09
C GLY A 213 -1.01 -2.55 2.25
N CYS A 214 -0.33 -1.55 2.83
CA CYS A 214 0.20 -0.40 2.10
C CYS A 214 1.68 -0.56 1.77
N GLY A 215 2.15 0.18 0.77
CA GLY A 215 3.57 0.36 0.49
C GLY A 215 4.19 -0.67 -0.44
N LEU A 216 3.50 -1.71 -0.86
CA LEU A 216 3.93 -2.54 -1.97
C LEU A 216 3.51 -1.89 -3.29
N MET A 217 4.47 -1.51 -4.11
CA MET A 217 4.26 -1.03 -5.47
C MET A 217 4.29 -2.23 -6.43
N LEU A 218 3.23 -2.44 -7.19
CA LEU A 218 3.25 -3.36 -8.32
C LEU A 218 3.77 -2.61 -9.53
N ILE A 219 4.72 -3.20 -10.26
CA ILE A 219 5.37 -2.57 -11.42
C ILE A 219 5.31 -3.46 -12.65
N ARG A 220 5.18 -2.84 -13.82
CA ARG A 220 5.28 -3.48 -15.12
C ARG A 220 6.09 -2.59 -16.06
N ARG A 221 7.06 -3.16 -16.76
CA ARG A 221 7.77 -2.44 -17.83
C ARG A 221 6.81 -2.00 -18.92
N ILE A 222 7.06 -0.81 -19.42
CA ILE A 222 6.47 -0.30 -20.65
C ILE A 222 7.57 -0.10 -21.67
N SER A 223 7.32 -0.60 -22.84
CA SER A 223 8.17 -0.39 -24.02
C SER A 223 8.01 1.03 -24.55
#